data_273f9477a8d5efbe23921d6f3194cb26
#
_entry.id   273f9477a8d5efbe23921d6f3194cb26
#
_cell.length_a   1.000
_cell.length_b   1.000
_cell.length_c   1.000
_cell.angle_alpha   90.00
_cell.angle_beta   90.00
_cell.angle_gamma   90.00
#
_symmetry.space_group_name_H-M   'P 1'
#
loop_
_entity.id
_entity.type
_entity.pdbx_description
1 polymer ?
#
loop_
_entity_poly.entity_id
_entity_poly.type
_entity_poly.pdbx_seq_one_letter_code
_entity_poly.pdbx_strand_id
1 'polypeptide(L)'
;MDFNEQIKRLRKENNLTQEEMAKKLNVTRQAISNWENNRNLPDFEMIILIAETFGVSLDELILGDKKMNKIEQTLINDGKRSRAAKFN
;
A
#
# COMPACT_ATOMS: atom_id res chain seq x y z
N MET A 1 1.82 1.89 -10.75
CA MET A 1 2.14 0.58 -10.18
C MET A 1 0.87 -0.03 -9.62
N ASP A 2 0.56 -1.24 -10.01
CA ASP A 2 -0.68 -1.90 -9.63
C ASP A 2 -0.62 -2.45 -8.20
N PHE A 3 -1.79 -2.75 -7.64
CA PHE A 3 -1.89 -3.26 -6.29
C PHE A 3 -1.05 -4.52 -6.10
N ASN A 4 -1.11 -5.44 -7.07
CA ASN A 4 -0.33 -6.68 -6.97
C ASN A 4 1.17 -6.40 -6.87
N GLU A 5 1.64 -5.41 -7.58
CA GLU A 5 3.05 -5.02 -7.52
C GLU A 5 3.39 -4.38 -6.18
N GLN A 6 2.47 -3.59 -5.63
CA GLN A 6 2.68 -2.98 -4.32
C GLN A 6 2.80 -4.03 -3.23
N ILE A 7 1.94 -5.05 -3.26
CA ILE A 7 1.99 -6.12 -2.27
C ILE A 7 3.32 -6.85 -2.36
N LYS A 8 3.75 -7.18 -3.56
CA LYS A 8 5.03 -7.87 -3.74
C LYS A 8 6.19 -7.00 -3.25
N ARG A 9 6.15 -5.70 -3.55
CA ARG A 9 7.19 -4.78 -3.12
C ARG A 9 7.26 -4.68 -1.61
N LEU A 10 6.11 -4.53 -0.95
CA LEU A 10 6.08 -4.46 0.52
C LEU A 10 6.68 -5.71 1.13
N ARG A 11 6.34 -6.87 0.57
CA ARG A 11 6.87 -8.12 1.08
C ARG A 11 8.40 -8.15 0.96
N LYS A 12 8.91 -7.80 -0.21
CA LYS A 12 10.35 -7.86 -0.46
C LYS A 12 11.11 -6.83 0.35
N GLU A 13 10.56 -5.63 0.48
CA GLU A 13 11.21 -4.58 1.27
C GLU A 13 11.29 -4.95 2.74
N ASN A 14 10.38 -5.78 3.21
CA ASN A 14 10.40 -6.25 4.59
C ASN A 14 11.09 -7.60 4.74
N ASN A 15 11.71 -8.09 3.67
CA ASN A 15 12.48 -9.33 3.66
C ASN A 15 11.66 -10.55 4.10
N LEU A 16 10.41 -10.61 3.61
CA LEU A 16 9.49 -11.68 3.97
C LEU A 16 9.28 -12.63 2.80
N THR A 17 9.16 -13.92 3.11
CA THR A 17 8.62 -14.88 2.16
C THR A 17 7.11 -14.72 2.09
N GLN A 18 6.49 -15.33 1.08
CA GLN A 18 5.03 -15.31 1.00
C GLN A 18 4.41 -15.93 2.24
N GLU A 19 5.00 -17.02 2.73
CA GLU A 19 4.50 -17.68 3.91
C GLU A 19 4.61 -16.80 5.15
N GLU A 20 5.73 -16.09 5.30
CA GLU A 20 5.91 -15.20 6.43
C GLU A 20 4.92 -14.02 6.40
N MET A 21 4.71 -13.47 5.21
CA MET A 21 3.71 -12.40 5.08
C MET A 21 2.31 -12.90 5.39
N ALA A 22 2.01 -14.12 4.94
CA ALA A 22 0.71 -14.72 5.21
C ALA A 22 0.48 -14.87 6.72
N LYS A 23 1.50 -15.31 7.45
CA LYS A 23 1.39 -15.43 8.91
C LYS A 23 1.16 -14.08 9.56
N LYS A 24 1.88 -13.05 9.09
CA LYS A 24 1.75 -11.72 9.64
C LYS A 24 0.34 -11.16 9.47
N LEU A 25 -0.29 -11.48 8.35
CA LEU A 25 -1.64 -10.99 8.03
C LEU A 25 -2.73 -11.98 8.41
N ASN A 26 -2.34 -13.14 8.95
CA ASN A 26 -3.27 -14.20 9.34
C ASN A 26 -4.13 -14.69 8.18
N VAL A 27 -3.47 -14.92 7.04
CA VAL A 27 -4.11 -15.48 5.86
C VAL A 27 -3.26 -16.64 5.37
N THR A 28 -3.71 -17.31 4.31
CA THR A 28 -2.95 -18.41 3.73
C THR A 28 -1.90 -17.88 2.76
N ARG A 29 -0.84 -18.68 2.54
CA ARG A 29 0.16 -18.36 1.54
C ARG A 29 -0.49 -18.24 0.16
N GLN A 30 -1.50 -19.09 -0.11
CA GLN A 30 -2.19 -19.05 -1.39
C GLN A 30 -2.87 -17.70 -1.61
N ALA A 31 -3.41 -17.09 -0.54
CA ALA A 31 -4.02 -15.77 -0.65
C ALA A 31 -2.97 -14.74 -1.08
N ILE A 32 -1.80 -14.76 -0.45
CA ILE A 32 -0.72 -13.84 -0.84
C ILE A 32 -0.35 -14.05 -2.31
N SER A 33 -0.19 -15.30 -2.72
CA SER A 33 0.17 -15.63 -4.09
C SER A 33 -0.89 -15.09 -5.08
N ASN A 34 -2.16 -15.28 -4.75
CA ASN A 34 -3.25 -14.80 -5.60
C ASN A 34 -3.20 -13.28 -5.76
N TRP A 35 -2.95 -12.56 -4.67
CA TRP A 35 -2.87 -11.09 -4.73
C TRP A 35 -1.67 -10.65 -5.56
N GLU A 36 -0.52 -11.28 -5.36
CA GLU A 36 0.69 -10.91 -6.09
C GLU A 36 0.61 -11.24 -7.57
N ASN A 37 -0.20 -12.22 -7.94
CA ASN A 37 -0.37 -12.62 -9.32
C ASN A 37 -1.63 -12.04 -9.96
N ASN A 38 -2.24 -11.09 -9.28
CA ASN A 38 -3.40 -10.35 -9.80
C ASN A 38 -4.59 -11.24 -10.12
N ARG A 39 -4.74 -12.34 -9.36
CA ARG A 39 -5.86 -13.26 -9.55
C ARG A 39 -7.11 -12.78 -8.84
N ASN A 40 -6.94 -12.14 -7.70
CA ASN A 40 -8.03 -11.48 -6.99
C ASN A 40 -7.43 -10.41 -6.09
N LEU A 41 -8.30 -9.65 -5.45
CA LEU A 41 -7.90 -8.60 -4.53
C LEU A 41 -8.41 -8.94 -3.14
N PRO A 42 -7.68 -8.52 -2.09
CA PRO A 42 -8.21 -8.65 -0.74
C PRO A 42 -9.41 -7.71 -0.56
N ASP A 43 -10.25 -8.01 0.42
CA ASP A 43 -11.34 -7.10 0.73
C ASP A 43 -10.80 -5.84 1.41
N PHE A 44 -11.70 -4.87 1.60
CA PHE A 44 -11.30 -3.56 2.12
C PHE A 44 -10.69 -3.66 3.51
N GLU A 45 -11.25 -4.50 4.37
CA GLU A 45 -10.70 -4.66 5.72
C GLU A 45 -9.28 -5.21 5.70
N MET A 46 -9.01 -6.12 4.79
CA MET A 46 -7.66 -6.67 4.64
C MET A 46 -6.70 -5.60 4.10
N ILE A 47 -7.16 -4.76 3.20
CA ILE A 47 -6.33 -3.68 2.67
C ILE A 47 -5.93 -2.74 3.80
N ILE A 48 -6.86 -2.42 4.69
CA ILE A 48 -6.56 -1.58 5.86
C ILE A 48 -5.54 -2.27 6.75
N LEU A 49 -5.71 -3.56 6.99
CA LEU A 49 -4.79 -4.31 7.83
C LEU A 49 -3.38 -4.32 7.24
N ILE A 50 -3.28 -4.50 5.93
CA ILE A 50 -1.99 -4.46 5.25
C ILE A 50 -1.32 -3.11 5.45
N ALA A 51 -2.07 -2.03 5.25
CA ALA A 51 -1.54 -0.68 5.41
C ALA A 51 -1.04 -0.47 6.83
N GLU A 52 -1.82 -0.87 7.83
CA GLU A 52 -1.45 -0.72 9.22
C GLU A 52 -0.24 -1.59 9.59
N THR A 53 -0.23 -2.82 9.11
CA THR A 53 0.82 -3.77 9.46
C THR A 53 2.18 -3.30 8.93
N PHE A 54 2.20 -2.75 7.74
CA PHE A 54 3.46 -2.34 7.11
C PHE A 54 3.74 -0.84 7.20
N GLY A 55 2.85 -0.10 7.85
CA GLY A 55 3.09 1.32 8.08
C GLY A 55 3.06 2.16 6.84
N VAL A 56 2.22 1.81 5.87
CA VAL A 56 2.05 2.59 4.64
C VAL A 56 0.64 3.15 4.62
N SER A 57 0.43 4.21 3.84
CA SER A 57 -0.89 4.80 3.70
C SER A 57 -1.74 3.98 2.73
N LEU A 58 -3.05 4.13 2.85
CA LEU A 58 -3.96 3.50 1.89
C LEU A 58 -3.71 4.04 0.48
N ASP A 59 -3.44 5.33 0.37
CA ASP A 59 -3.15 5.94 -0.93
C ASP A 59 -1.93 5.30 -1.56
N GLU A 60 -0.87 5.13 -0.80
CA GLU A 60 0.35 4.49 -1.30
C GLU A 60 0.07 3.07 -1.76
N LEU A 61 -0.69 2.34 -0.96
CA LEU A 61 -0.98 0.94 -1.26
C LEU A 61 -1.85 0.79 -2.51
N ILE A 62 -2.83 1.66 -2.67
CA ILE A 62 -3.81 1.55 -3.76
C ILE A 62 -3.32 2.26 -5.02
N LEU A 63 -2.79 3.45 -4.88
CA LEU A 63 -2.42 4.29 -6.02
C LEU A 63 -0.98 4.06 -6.49
N GLY A 64 -0.12 3.65 -5.59
CA GLY A 64 1.28 3.42 -5.92
C GLY A 64 2.11 4.68 -5.87
N ASP A 65 3.41 4.50 -5.97
CA ASP A 65 4.38 5.58 -5.79
C ASP A 65 4.19 6.72 -6.79
N LYS A 66 3.95 6.36 -8.02
CA LYS A 66 3.87 7.34 -9.08
C LYS A 66 2.71 8.31 -8.85
N LYS A 67 1.58 7.78 -8.45
CA LYS A 67 0.39 8.59 -8.17
C LYS A 67 0.61 9.45 -6.93
N MET A 68 1.22 8.87 -5.91
CA MET A 68 1.54 9.58 -4.68
C MET A 68 2.43 10.79 -4.94
N ASN A 69 3.49 10.58 -5.71
CA ASN A 69 4.41 11.66 -6.03
C ASN A 69 3.72 12.80 -6.75
N LYS A 70 2.81 12.47 -7.64
CA LYS A 70 2.06 13.48 -8.37
C LYS A 70 1.18 14.31 -7.45
N ILE A 71 0.52 13.65 -6.52
CA ILE A 71 -0.32 14.33 -5.54
C ILE A 71 0.52 15.24 -4.67
N GLU A 72 1.66 14.76 -4.20
CA GLU A 72 2.55 15.56 -3.37
C GLU A 72 3.02 16.81 -4.09
N GLN A 73 3.38 16.69 -5.35
CA GLN A 73 3.82 17.83 -6.14
C GLN A 73 2.72 18.86 -6.28
N THR A 74 1.50 18.41 -6.49
CA THR A 74 0.36 19.31 -6.61
C THR A 74 0.16 20.09 -5.31
N LEU A 75 0.23 19.42 -4.18
CA LEU A 75 0.06 20.07 -2.89
C LEU A 75 1.15 21.10 -2.63
N ILE A 76 2.38 20.75 -2.95
CA ILE A 76 3.51 21.64 -2.77
C ILE A 76 3.36 22.90 -3.63
N ASN A 77 2.94 22.70 -4.86
CA ASN A 77 2.78 23.82 -5.79
C ASN A 77 1.67 24.77 -5.37
N ASP A 78 0.65 24.25 -4.72
CA ASP A 78 -0.47 25.07 -4.28
C ASP A 78 -0.15 25.88 -3.02
N GLY A 79 0.93 25.71 -2.50
CA GLY A 79 1.37 26.49 -1.47
C GLY A 79 1.27 26.05 -0.22
N LYS A 80 1.11 26.16 0.01
CA LYS A 80 1.16 25.96 0.93
C LYS A 80 0.43 25.68 1.99
N ARG A 81 0.07 25.74 2.03
CA ARG A 81 -0.72 25.19 2.70
C ARG A 81 -0.97 24.80 3.38
N SER A 82 -0.80 25.16 3.44
CA SER A 82 -1.21 24.78 4.00
C SER A 82 -1.67 24.30 4.54
N ARG A 83 -1.51 24.57 4.71
CA ARG A 83 -1.91 24.29 5.25
C ARG A 83 -2.28 23.80 5.65
N ALA A 84 -1.99 24.15 5.63
CA ALA A 84 -2.44 23.87 6.03
C ALA A 84 -2.89 23.72 6.22
N ALA A 85 -2.60 24.09 6.23
CA ALA A 85 -3.15 24.12 6.58
C ALA A 85 -3.77 24.04 6.81
N LYS A 86 -3.61 24.29 6.98
CA LYS A 86 -4.20 24.33 7.35
C LYS A 86 -4.96 23.99 7.55
N PHE A 87 -4.58 24.07 7.45
CA PHE A 87 -5.09 23.90 7.60
C PHE A 87 -5.30 24.08 7.92
N ASN A 88 -4.74 24.64 7.85
CA ASN A 88 -4.82 25.00 8.28
C ASN A 88 -5.17 25.31 8.53
#